data_d4aee29f8e0cce02f6a82ad6b692bc19
#
_entry.id   d4aee29f8e0cce02f6a82ad6b692bc19
#
_cell.length_a   1.000
_cell.length_b   1.000
_cell.length_c   1.000
_cell.angle_alpha   90.00
_cell.angle_beta   90.00
_cell.angle_gamma   90.00
#
_symmetry.space_group_name_H-M   'P 1'
#
loop_
_entity.id
_entity.type
_entity.pdbx_description
1 polymer ?
#
loop_
_entity_poly.entity_id
_entity_poly.type
_entity_poly.pdbx_seq_one_letter_code
_entity_poly.pdbx_strand_id
1 'polypeptide(L)'
;MTNFENSYKKSFSYICVHYFHIDVTIMKYVNRFILSAVVWMTALQMFAADKVVALSFGNMDQWTIRKIHESAVIGGQTKTLYEIGPNRTLEGNNPYTNGGGSPWGTSNVMAKVMSVVKTNNSVCRDRHGNGYCAKLTTHIENVKVLGLMNMHVLAAGSIFLGDMKEPITGTKDGPKAMNNGIAFTGRPKALRYDYKVSVAGTPNRIRQNGFSKGSTVAGKDYAVAVFYLQKRSEDAKGNITAKRVGTMVVKYGKSTGGWVDNATYEILYGDIRNTPGYDAATMGLRSCDYARNSKGKSVPIVETGWAGKDETPTHMILQFSSSHGGAYIGSPGNTLWIDNVRLVY
;
A
#
# COMPACT_ATOMS: atom_id res chain seq x y z
N MET A 1 34.64 81.84 45.26
CA MET A 1 33.36 81.34 44.74
C MET A 1 33.54 80.43 43.46
N THR A 2 34.73 80.12 43.04
CA THR A 2 34.99 79.40 41.74
C THR A 2 35.36 77.91 41.92
N ASN A 3 35.51 77.36 43.09
CA ASN A 3 35.89 75.97 43.30
C ASN A 3 34.72 75.02 43.65
N PHE A 4 33.56 75.55 43.97
CA PHE A 4 32.38 74.71 44.29
C PHE A 4 31.57 74.31 43.05
N GLU A 5 31.51 75.08 41.98
CA GLU A 5 30.78 74.78 40.76
C GLU A 5 31.43 73.70 39.91
N ASN A 6 32.74 73.54 39.95
CA ASN A 6 33.43 72.51 39.14
C ASN A 6 33.30 71.10 39.76
N SER A 7 33.07 70.98 41.07
CA SER A 7 32.84 69.67 41.73
C SER A 7 31.49 69.08 41.40
N TYR A 8 30.43 69.90 41.32
CA TYR A 8 29.06 69.45 41.01
C TYR A 8 28.94 69.07 39.54
N LYS A 9 29.55 69.77 38.61
CA LYS A 9 29.53 69.42 37.19
C LYS A 9 30.22 68.08 36.89
N LYS A 10 31.32 67.76 37.54
CA LYS A 10 32.00 66.47 37.39
C LYS A 10 31.20 65.31 37.99
N SER A 11 30.54 65.51 39.16
CA SER A 11 29.74 64.49 39.79
C SER A 11 28.46 64.15 39.01
N PHE A 12 27.81 65.17 38.41
CA PHE A 12 26.60 64.97 37.59
C PHE A 12 26.92 64.30 36.24
N SER A 13 28.07 64.58 35.62
CA SER A 13 28.50 63.94 34.40
C SER A 13 28.83 62.46 34.62
N TYR A 14 29.42 62.09 35.77
CA TYR A 14 29.73 60.68 36.09
C TYR A 14 28.46 59.84 36.37
N ILE A 15 27.48 60.41 37.00
CA ILE A 15 26.22 59.72 37.33
C ILE A 15 25.38 59.48 36.07
N CYS A 16 25.27 60.49 35.16
CA CYS A 16 24.54 60.31 33.90
C CYS A 16 25.20 59.28 32.96
N VAL A 17 26.54 59.28 32.85
CA VAL A 17 27.23 58.32 32.01
C VAL A 17 27.15 56.89 32.57
N HIS A 18 27.14 56.70 33.88
CA HIS A 18 27.00 55.37 34.47
C HIS A 18 25.57 54.81 34.34
N TYR A 19 24.54 55.66 34.52
CA TYR A 19 23.15 55.23 34.30
C TYR A 19 22.88 54.87 32.84
N PHE A 20 23.39 55.65 31.90
CA PHE A 20 23.22 55.36 30.47
C PHE A 20 23.97 54.10 30.03
N HIS A 21 25.12 53.77 30.61
CA HIS A 21 25.87 52.55 30.31
C HIS A 21 25.20 51.29 30.90
N ILE A 22 24.56 51.39 32.07
CA ILE A 22 23.84 50.28 32.71
C ILE A 22 22.59 49.99 31.89
N ASP A 23 21.81 50.95 31.42
CA ASP A 23 20.61 50.73 30.64
C ASP A 23 20.92 50.12 29.25
N VAL A 24 21.95 50.54 28.56
CA VAL A 24 22.35 49.96 27.28
C VAL A 24 22.88 48.55 27.44
N THR A 25 23.58 48.26 28.54
CA THR A 25 24.07 46.89 28.79
C THR A 25 22.94 45.96 29.16
N ILE A 26 21.99 46.36 30.00
CA ILE A 26 20.80 45.60 30.34
C ILE A 26 19.93 45.36 29.12
N MET A 27 19.71 46.36 28.27
CA MET A 27 18.97 46.22 26.99
C MET A 27 19.62 45.23 26.03
N LYS A 28 20.95 45.20 25.94
CA LYS A 28 21.69 44.22 25.14
C LYS A 28 21.53 42.79 25.67
N TYR A 29 21.52 42.60 26.98
CA TYR A 29 21.28 41.26 27.59
C TYR A 29 19.83 40.85 27.47
N VAL A 30 18.85 41.72 27.67
CA VAL A 30 17.42 41.44 27.48
C VAL A 30 17.12 41.10 26.03
N ASN A 31 17.64 41.85 25.06
CA ASN A 31 17.48 41.50 23.62
C ASN A 31 18.15 40.17 23.25
N ARG A 32 19.31 39.83 23.79
CA ARG A 32 19.93 38.52 23.60
C ARG A 32 19.12 37.38 24.22
N PHE A 33 18.52 37.60 25.40
CA PHE A 33 17.64 36.63 26.07
C PHE A 33 16.33 36.43 25.29
N ILE A 34 15.73 37.52 24.81
CA ILE A 34 14.52 37.45 23.96
C ILE A 34 14.81 36.74 22.61
N LEU A 35 15.94 37.07 21.96
CA LEU A 35 16.34 36.39 20.72
C LEU A 35 16.63 34.91 20.91
N SER A 36 17.31 34.53 22.00
CA SER A 36 17.55 33.13 22.34
C SER A 36 16.26 32.39 22.68
N ALA A 37 15.34 32.99 23.43
CA ALA A 37 14.05 32.41 23.78
C ALA A 37 13.16 32.22 22.54
N VAL A 38 13.16 33.17 21.59
CA VAL A 38 12.43 33.04 20.31
C VAL A 38 13.04 31.93 19.45
N VAL A 39 14.37 31.82 19.37
CA VAL A 39 15.05 30.73 18.65
C VAL A 39 14.77 29.38 19.29
N TRP A 40 14.70 29.27 20.63
CA TRP A 40 14.32 28.05 21.32
C TRP A 40 12.83 27.70 21.15
N MET A 41 11.92 28.68 21.14
CA MET A 41 10.50 28.45 20.85
C MET A 41 10.24 28.01 19.42
N THR A 42 10.98 28.55 18.43
CA THR A 42 10.87 28.10 17.03
C THR A 42 11.49 26.72 16.81
N ALA A 43 12.55 26.36 17.55
CA ALA A 43 13.14 25.02 17.50
C ALA A 43 12.25 23.94 18.14
N LEU A 44 11.43 24.28 19.16
CA LEU A 44 10.49 23.34 19.77
C LEU A 44 9.24 23.08 18.93
N GLN A 45 8.92 23.89 17.92
CA GLN A 45 7.81 23.63 17.01
C GLN A 45 8.14 22.63 15.88
N MET A 46 9.37 22.12 15.78
CA MET A 46 9.81 21.33 14.62
C MET A 46 9.80 19.81 14.80
N PHE A 47 9.34 19.26 15.92
CA PHE A 47 9.26 17.79 16.06
C PHE A 47 7.96 17.32 16.70
N ALA A 48 6.84 17.57 16.02
CA ALA A 48 5.72 16.66 16.20
C ALA A 48 6.15 15.32 15.58
N ALA A 49 6.52 14.34 16.42
CA ALA A 49 6.85 13.02 15.93
C ALA A 49 5.68 12.48 15.10
N ASP A 50 5.99 11.92 13.93
CA ASP A 50 5.01 11.31 13.06
C ASP A 50 4.17 10.30 13.84
N LYS A 51 2.85 10.45 13.81
CA LYS A 51 1.96 9.43 14.34
C LYS A 51 1.95 8.24 13.37
N VAL A 52 2.53 7.13 13.77
CA VAL A 52 2.59 5.90 12.99
C VAL A 52 1.54 4.92 13.51
N VAL A 53 0.66 4.44 12.63
CA VAL A 53 -0.45 3.53 12.97
C VAL A 53 -0.31 2.25 12.15
N ALA A 54 -0.13 1.11 12.81
CA ALA A 54 -0.09 -0.19 12.14
C ALA A 54 -1.45 -0.51 11.53
N LEU A 55 -1.45 -1.05 10.32
CA LEU A 55 -2.66 -1.67 9.77
C LEU A 55 -2.93 -3.00 10.51
N SER A 56 -4.20 -3.31 10.72
CA SER A 56 -4.59 -4.60 11.31
C SER A 56 -3.99 -5.74 10.49
N PHE A 57 -3.31 -6.69 11.15
CA PHE A 57 -2.54 -7.78 10.52
C PHE A 57 -1.41 -7.30 9.57
N GLY A 58 -1.04 -6.03 9.60
CA GLY A 58 -0.01 -5.47 8.73
C GLY A 58 1.42 -5.93 9.06
N ASN A 59 1.63 -6.56 10.23
CA ASN A 59 2.88 -7.22 10.61
C ASN A 59 3.03 -8.63 10.04
N MET A 60 2.08 -9.12 9.25
CA MET A 60 2.09 -10.40 8.53
C MET A 60 2.46 -11.64 9.37
N ASP A 61 2.29 -11.58 10.71
CA ASP A 61 2.64 -12.70 11.60
C ASP A 61 1.56 -13.75 11.75
N GLN A 62 0.32 -13.40 11.44
CA GLN A 62 -0.84 -14.26 11.65
C GLN A 62 -1.43 -14.73 10.33
N TRP A 63 -1.64 -16.07 10.23
CA TRP A 63 -2.08 -16.70 8.99
C TRP A 63 -3.16 -17.75 9.21
N THR A 64 -4.27 -17.60 8.50
CA THR A 64 -5.23 -18.68 8.32
C THR A 64 -4.70 -19.65 7.27
N ILE A 65 -4.53 -20.91 7.62
CA ILE A 65 -4.06 -21.98 6.74
C ILE A 65 -5.28 -22.71 6.20
N ARG A 66 -5.39 -22.85 4.87
CA ARG A 66 -6.47 -23.58 4.23
C ARG A 66 -5.92 -24.84 3.56
N LYS A 67 -6.50 -25.99 3.84
CA LYS A 67 -6.18 -27.26 3.18
C LYS A 67 -7.28 -27.60 2.19
N ILE A 68 -7.01 -27.48 0.92
CA ILE A 68 -7.94 -27.71 -0.20
C ILE A 68 -7.55 -29.01 -0.90
N HIS A 69 -8.51 -29.89 -1.08
CA HIS A 69 -8.32 -31.14 -1.81
C HIS A 69 -8.63 -30.93 -3.29
N GLU A 70 -7.60 -30.97 -4.14
CA GLU A 70 -7.76 -30.86 -5.60
C GLU A 70 -8.40 -32.13 -6.16
N SER A 71 -9.13 -32.01 -7.27
CA SER A 71 -9.86 -33.12 -7.88
C SER A 71 -8.93 -34.26 -8.30
N ALA A 72 -9.36 -35.52 -8.11
CA ALA A 72 -8.60 -36.71 -8.45
C ALA A 72 -8.10 -36.72 -9.91
N VAL A 73 -8.90 -36.18 -10.83
CA VAL A 73 -8.56 -36.10 -12.28
C VAL A 73 -7.33 -35.24 -12.57
N ILE A 74 -6.86 -34.43 -11.62
CA ILE A 74 -5.63 -33.63 -11.71
C ILE A 74 -4.58 -34.04 -10.67
N GLY A 75 -4.75 -35.23 -10.06
CA GLY A 75 -3.79 -35.82 -9.12
C GLY A 75 -4.27 -35.89 -7.68
N GLY A 76 -5.41 -35.33 -7.30
CA GLY A 76 -6.05 -35.53 -6.00
C GLY A 76 -5.25 -35.04 -4.79
N GLN A 77 -4.33 -34.08 -4.98
CA GLN A 77 -3.44 -33.63 -3.90
C GLN A 77 -4.13 -32.63 -2.98
N THR A 78 -3.82 -32.67 -1.70
CA THR A 78 -4.19 -31.62 -0.76
C THR A 78 -3.18 -30.47 -0.86
N LYS A 79 -3.64 -29.29 -1.20
CA LYS A 79 -2.85 -28.06 -1.31
C LYS A 79 -3.09 -27.16 -0.11
N THR A 80 -2.04 -26.49 0.33
CA THR A 80 -2.09 -25.52 1.41
C THR A 80 -2.11 -24.10 0.84
N LEU A 81 -3.16 -23.34 1.12
CA LEU A 81 -3.29 -21.92 0.82
C LEU A 81 -3.12 -21.12 2.11
N TYR A 82 -2.60 -19.92 1.98
CA TYR A 82 -2.32 -19.01 3.07
C TYR A 82 -3.14 -17.73 2.93
N GLU A 83 -3.86 -17.35 3.97
CA GLU A 83 -4.60 -16.09 4.04
C GLU A 83 -4.11 -15.28 5.24
N ILE A 84 -3.91 -13.97 5.07
CA ILE A 84 -3.50 -13.08 6.17
C ILE A 84 -4.70 -12.91 7.12
N GLY A 85 -4.57 -13.34 8.37
CA GLY A 85 -5.67 -13.30 9.35
C GLY A 85 -5.40 -14.18 10.56
N PRO A 86 -6.38 -14.37 11.43
CA PRO A 86 -6.22 -15.12 12.68
C PRO A 86 -5.58 -16.48 12.47
N ASN A 87 -4.67 -16.87 13.36
CA ASN A 87 -4.01 -18.17 13.33
C ASN A 87 -5.03 -19.30 13.51
N ARG A 88 -5.41 -19.95 12.42
CA ARG A 88 -6.32 -21.10 12.39
C ARG A 88 -6.08 -21.97 11.16
N THR A 89 -6.54 -23.20 11.19
CA THR A 89 -6.54 -24.11 10.04
C THR A 89 -7.99 -24.41 9.64
N LEU A 90 -8.28 -24.27 8.35
CA LEU A 90 -9.55 -24.62 7.72
C LEU A 90 -9.32 -25.78 6.77
N GLU A 91 -10.12 -26.82 6.86
CA GLU A 91 -10.02 -28.01 6.01
C GLU A 91 -11.27 -28.17 5.14
N GLY A 92 -11.06 -28.65 3.92
CA GLY A 92 -12.12 -28.92 2.97
C GLY A 92 -12.29 -27.81 1.91
N ASN A 93 -13.11 -28.13 0.91
CA ASN A 93 -13.28 -27.34 -0.30
C ASN A 93 -14.42 -26.32 -0.18
N ASN A 94 -14.60 -25.74 1.00
CA ASN A 94 -15.56 -24.66 1.19
C ASN A 94 -15.00 -23.35 0.64
N PRO A 95 -15.81 -22.54 -0.07
CA PRO A 95 -15.40 -21.20 -0.49
C PRO A 95 -14.93 -20.38 0.70
N TYR A 96 -13.78 -19.73 0.54
CA TYR A 96 -13.27 -18.83 1.57
C TYR A 96 -14.02 -17.50 1.49
N THR A 97 -14.59 -17.14 2.60
CA THR A 97 -15.04 -15.77 2.80
C THR A 97 -14.14 -15.18 3.87
N ASN A 98 -13.59 -14.00 3.67
CA ASN A 98 -12.69 -13.36 4.64
C ASN A 98 -13.41 -13.02 5.97
N GLY A 99 -14.38 -13.80 6.35
CA GLY A 99 -15.25 -13.66 7.52
C GLY A 99 -14.56 -13.88 8.86
N GLY A 100 -13.32 -13.47 9.00
CA GLY A 100 -12.56 -13.73 10.21
C GLY A 100 -11.83 -12.54 10.82
N GLY A 101 -12.19 -11.33 10.44
CA GLY A 101 -11.68 -10.11 11.08
C GLY A 101 -10.37 -9.56 10.48
N SER A 102 -9.85 -10.13 9.40
CA SER A 102 -8.72 -9.53 8.66
C SER A 102 -9.24 -8.64 7.54
N PRO A 103 -8.67 -7.44 7.35
CA PRO A 103 -8.99 -6.59 6.20
C PRO A 103 -8.28 -7.03 4.91
N TRP A 104 -7.42 -8.04 4.96
CA TRP A 104 -6.58 -8.46 3.85
C TRP A 104 -7.19 -9.61 3.08
N GLY A 105 -7.20 -9.46 1.74
CA GLY A 105 -7.40 -10.54 0.78
C GLY A 105 -6.07 -10.92 0.12
N THR A 106 -6.04 -12.13 -0.45
CA THR A 106 -4.90 -12.64 -1.21
C THR A 106 -5.34 -13.10 -2.60
N SER A 107 -4.39 -13.25 -3.52
CA SER A 107 -4.64 -13.90 -4.82
C SER A 107 -4.68 -15.43 -4.74
N ASN A 108 -4.54 -16.00 -3.55
CA ASN A 108 -4.76 -17.44 -3.36
C ASN A 108 -6.24 -17.75 -3.51
N VAL A 109 -6.57 -18.70 -4.35
CA VAL A 109 -7.96 -19.03 -4.62
C VAL A 109 -8.17 -20.51 -4.88
N MET A 110 -9.34 -20.98 -4.51
CA MET A 110 -9.93 -22.21 -5.01
C MET A 110 -10.72 -21.89 -6.29
N ALA A 111 -10.38 -22.52 -7.40
CA ALA A 111 -11.13 -22.47 -8.64
C ALA A 111 -11.93 -23.77 -8.81
N LYS A 112 -13.14 -23.67 -9.39
CA LYS A 112 -13.96 -24.82 -9.76
C LYS A 112 -14.45 -24.64 -11.18
N VAL A 113 -13.74 -25.25 -12.14
CA VAL A 113 -14.03 -25.17 -13.58
C VAL A 113 -14.49 -26.54 -14.07
N MET A 114 -15.67 -26.65 -14.67
CA MET A 114 -16.26 -27.91 -15.11
C MET A 114 -16.16 -29.02 -14.05
N SER A 115 -16.52 -28.68 -12.81
CA SER A 115 -16.45 -29.55 -11.63
C SER A 115 -15.04 -29.96 -11.17
N VAL A 116 -13.98 -29.54 -11.85
CA VAL A 116 -12.59 -29.75 -11.42
C VAL A 116 -12.20 -28.66 -10.43
N VAL A 117 -11.84 -29.07 -9.22
CA VAL A 117 -11.29 -28.19 -8.18
C VAL A 117 -9.79 -28.08 -8.38
N LYS A 118 -9.32 -26.85 -8.53
CA LYS A 118 -7.89 -26.48 -8.64
C LYS A 118 -7.60 -25.30 -7.73
N THR A 119 -6.40 -25.23 -7.21
CA THR A 119 -5.94 -24.10 -6.41
C THR A 119 -4.92 -23.25 -7.15
N ASN A 120 -4.88 -21.95 -6.85
CA ASN A 120 -3.75 -21.07 -7.08
C ASN A 120 -3.14 -20.67 -5.74
N ASN A 121 -1.84 -20.84 -5.60
CA ASN A 121 -1.08 -20.52 -4.39
C ASN A 121 0.10 -19.61 -4.73
N SER A 122 -0.17 -18.35 -4.99
CA SER A 122 0.82 -17.33 -5.36
C SER A 122 1.33 -16.53 -4.16
N VAL A 123 0.69 -16.67 -3.00
CA VAL A 123 1.00 -15.99 -1.74
C VAL A 123 1.28 -17.02 -0.67
N CYS A 124 2.42 -16.93 -0.02
CA CYS A 124 2.72 -17.75 1.14
C CYS A 124 3.40 -16.91 2.23
N ARG A 125 3.44 -17.44 3.44
CA ARG A 125 4.28 -16.87 4.49
C ARG A 125 5.74 -17.27 4.27
N ASP A 126 6.63 -16.33 4.55
CA ASP A 126 8.08 -16.55 4.57
C ASP A 126 8.65 -15.92 5.85
N ARG A 127 9.93 -16.13 6.15
CA ARG A 127 10.57 -15.57 7.34
C ARG A 127 11.05 -14.14 7.12
N HIS A 128 10.80 -13.29 8.13
CA HIS A 128 11.42 -11.98 8.29
C HIS A 128 11.74 -11.76 9.77
N GLY A 129 13.01 -11.66 10.11
CA GLY A 129 13.45 -11.63 11.50
C GLY A 129 12.93 -12.82 12.30
N ASN A 130 12.31 -12.54 13.44
CA ASN A 130 11.69 -13.54 14.30
C ASN A 130 10.25 -13.89 13.92
N GLY A 131 9.65 -13.14 12.99
CA GLY A 131 8.27 -13.28 12.54
C GLY A 131 8.14 -13.86 11.15
N TYR A 132 7.01 -13.50 10.53
CA TYR A 132 6.66 -13.87 9.17
C TYR A 132 6.42 -12.62 8.33
N CYS A 133 6.55 -12.78 7.02
CA CYS A 133 6.17 -11.79 6.01
C CYS A 133 5.29 -12.44 4.94
N ALA A 134 4.62 -11.64 4.12
CA ALA A 134 3.93 -12.10 2.94
C ALA A 134 4.89 -12.20 1.75
N LYS A 135 5.05 -13.39 1.18
CA LYS A 135 5.81 -13.64 -0.05
C LYS A 135 4.86 -13.82 -1.22
N LEU A 136 4.98 -12.95 -2.20
CA LEU A 136 4.15 -12.85 -3.38
C LEU A 136 4.98 -13.28 -4.59
N THR A 137 4.54 -14.30 -5.34
CA THR A 137 5.34 -14.84 -6.46
C THR A 137 4.53 -14.90 -7.73
N THR A 138 5.10 -14.48 -8.85
CA THR A 138 4.53 -14.67 -10.17
C THR A 138 5.00 -16.01 -10.73
N HIS A 139 4.06 -16.89 -11.12
CA HIS A 139 4.34 -18.21 -11.67
C HIS A 139 3.27 -18.63 -12.68
N ILE A 140 3.47 -19.77 -13.31
CA ILE A 140 2.48 -20.40 -14.19
C ILE A 140 1.83 -21.57 -13.47
N GLU A 141 0.52 -21.49 -13.26
CA GLU A 141 -0.30 -22.63 -12.84
C GLU A 141 -0.65 -23.49 -14.05
N ASN A 142 -0.41 -24.78 -13.91
CA ASN A 142 -0.69 -25.76 -14.94
C ASN A 142 -1.84 -26.67 -14.50
N VAL A 143 -2.82 -26.86 -15.39
CA VAL A 143 -3.91 -27.80 -15.18
C VAL A 143 -3.94 -28.75 -16.36
N LYS A 144 -3.60 -30.01 -16.13
CA LYS A 144 -3.60 -31.03 -17.16
C LYS A 144 -4.55 -32.15 -16.76
N VAL A 145 -5.60 -32.35 -17.55
CA VAL A 145 -6.51 -33.51 -17.45
C VAL A 145 -6.31 -34.32 -18.72
N LEU A 146 -5.88 -35.57 -18.58
CA LEU A 146 -5.47 -36.42 -19.71
C LEU A 146 -6.57 -36.51 -20.76
N GLY A 147 -6.23 -36.12 -22.00
CA GLY A 147 -7.15 -36.14 -23.13
C GLY A 147 -8.26 -35.06 -23.15
N LEU A 148 -8.41 -34.30 -22.08
CA LEU A 148 -9.53 -33.36 -21.94
C LEU A 148 -9.10 -31.89 -21.80
N MET A 149 -8.01 -31.61 -21.06
CA MET A 149 -7.66 -30.24 -20.70
C MET A 149 -6.14 -30.08 -20.56
N ASN A 150 -5.61 -29.04 -21.17
CA ASN A 150 -4.25 -28.57 -20.93
C ASN A 150 -4.27 -27.04 -20.86
N MET A 151 -4.35 -26.53 -19.64
CA MET A 151 -4.45 -25.10 -19.37
C MET A 151 -3.17 -24.60 -18.68
N HIS A 152 -2.76 -23.42 -19.07
CA HIS A 152 -1.66 -22.69 -18.46
C HIS A 152 -2.16 -21.30 -18.08
N VAL A 153 -2.01 -20.91 -16.82
CA VAL A 153 -2.50 -19.63 -16.33
C VAL A 153 -1.37 -18.93 -15.57
N LEU A 154 -0.98 -17.75 -16.04
CA LEU A 154 -0.04 -16.93 -15.26
C LEU A 154 -0.79 -16.33 -14.08
N ALA A 155 -0.26 -16.59 -12.90
CA ALA A 155 -0.75 -16.06 -11.62
C ALA A 155 0.31 -15.17 -11.00
N ALA A 156 -0.04 -13.92 -10.70
CA ALA A 156 0.78 -13.01 -9.92
C ALA A 156 0.33 -13.06 -8.46
N GLY A 157 1.28 -13.23 -7.54
CA GLY A 157 1.01 -13.13 -6.11
C GLY A 157 0.62 -11.69 -5.76
N SER A 158 -0.52 -11.53 -5.11
CA SER A 158 -1.00 -10.23 -4.66
C SER A 158 -1.68 -10.33 -3.29
N ILE A 159 -1.46 -9.31 -2.46
CA ILE A 159 -2.23 -9.06 -1.23
C ILE A 159 -2.87 -7.68 -1.35
N PHE A 160 -4.06 -7.51 -0.82
CA PHE A 160 -4.79 -6.26 -0.95
C PHE A 160 -5.78 -6.07 0.20
N LEU A 161 -6.14 -4.83 0.49
CA LEU A 161 -7.24 -4.55 1.41
C LEU A 161 -8.57 -4.80 0.71
N GLY A 162 -9.35 -5.72 1.28
CA GLY A 162 -10.60 -6.21 0.71
C GLY A 162 -10.75 -7.71 0.86
N ASP A 163 -11.53 -8.32 -0.01
CA ASP A 163 -11.75 -9.77 -0.01
C ASP A 163 -11.89 -10.34 -1.44
N MET A 164 -11.73 -11.66 -1.55
CA MET A 164 -11.85 -12.41 -2.80
C MET A 164 -13.05 -13.34 -2.72
N LYS A 165 -13.91 -13.33 -3.73
CA LYS A 165 -15.03 -14.27 -3.84
C LYS A 165 -14.57 -15.61 -4.44
N GLU A 166 -14.93 -16.70 -3.80
CA GLU A 166 -14.72 -18.08 -4.29
C GLU A 166 -16.02 -18.85 -4.49
N PRO A 167 -15.99 -19.94 -5.27
CA PRO A 167 -14.89 -20.36 -6.14
C PRO A 167 -14.78 -19.49 -7.39
N ILE A 168 -13.58 -19.43 -7.99
CA ILE A 168 -13.40 -18.88 -9.32
C ILE A 168 -13.89 -19.91 -10.34
N THR A 169 -14.79 -19.52 -11.23
CA THR A 169 -15.40 -20.41 -12.20
C THR A 169 -14.79 -20.32 -13.60
N GLY A 170 -13.97 -19.31 -13.86
CA GLY A 170 -13.25 -19.14 -15.10
C GLY A 170 -12.26 -17.97 -15.04
N THR A 171 -11.36 -17.91 -16.02
CA THR A 171 -10.33 -16.85 -16.06
C THR A 171 -10.91 -15.44 -16.22
N LYS A 172 -12.11 -15.32 -16.81
CA LYS A 172 -12.81 -14.02 -16.94
C LYS A 172 -13.36 -13.50 -15.60
N ASP A 173 -13.50 -14.37 -14.61
CA ASP A 173 -14.13 -14.04 -13.33
C ASP A 173 -13.11 -13.54 -12.30
N GLY A 174 -11.83 -13.85 -12.48
CA GLY A 174 -10.77 -13.48 -11.54
C GLY A 174 -10.79 -12.01 -11.09
N PRO A 175 -10.72 -11.04 -12.03
CA PRO A 175 -10.77 -9.62 -11.66
C PRO A 175 -12.08 -9.21 -10.97
N LYS A 176 -13.21 -9.79 -11.37
CA LYS A 176 -14.55 -9.51 -10.81
C LYS A 176 -14.77 -10.14 -9.44
N ALA A 177 -13.99 -11.14 -9.09
CA ALA A 177 -14.06 -11.79 -7.78
C ALA A 177 -13.46 -10.94 -6.67
N MET A 178 -12.58 -9.99 -7.01
CA MET A 178 -11.99 -9.06 -6.06
C MET A 178 -13.01 -8.02 -5.61
N ASN A 179 -13.06 -7.79 -4.31
CA ASN A 179 -13.79 -6.66 -3.70
C ASN A 179 -12.72 -5.70 -3.14
N ASN A 180 -12.29 -4.77 -3.98
CA ASN A 180 -11.16 -3.90 -3.68
C ASN A 180 -11.54 -2.74 -2.76
N GLY A 181 -10.73 -2.58 -1.73
CA GLY A 181 -10.77 -1.46 -0.80
C GLY A 181 -11.69 -1.70 0.39
N ILE A 182 -11.40 -0.98 1.44
CA ILE A 182 -12.14 -0.98 2.71
C ILE A 182 -12.63 0.43 3.02
N ALA A 183 -13.67 0.55 3.86
CA ALA A 183 -14.12 1.84 4.37
C ALA A 183 -12.98 2.52 5.14
N PHE A 184 -12.72 3.78 4.82
CA PHE A 184 -11.62 4.53 5.41
C PHE A 184 -11.80 6.03 5.18
N THR A 185 -11.69 6.82 6.27
CA THR A 185 -11.84 8.28 6.25
C THR A 185 -10.58 9.03 6.68
N GLY A 186 -9.51 8.28 7.02
CA GLY A 186 -8.24 8.87 7.43
C GLY A 186 -7.49 9.56 6.28
N ARG A 187 -6.55 10.43 6.65
CA ARG A 187 -5.71 11.17 5.70
C ARG A 187 -4.23 11.03 6.08
N PRO A 188 -3.63 9.83 5.93
CA PRO A 188 -2.21 9.63 6.21
C PRO A 188 -1.34 10.36 5.17
N LYS A 189 -0.22 10.94 5.60
CA LYS A 189 0.73 11.59 4.69
C LYS A 189 1.61 10.61 3.93
N ALA A 190 1.81 9.39 4.48
CA ALA A 190 2.63 8.36 3.84
C ALA A 190 2.19 6.95 4.23
N LEU A 191 2.58 5.98 3.41
CA LEU A 191 2.58 4.55 3.72
C LEU A 191 4.01 4.12 4.05
N ARG A 192 4.18 3.34 5.13
CA ARG A 192 5.47 2.79 5.57
C ARG A 192 5.37 1.28 5.69
N TYR A 193 6.35 0.56 5.15
CA TYR A 193 6.43 -0.90 5.23
C TYR A 193 7.86 -1.39 4.98
N ASP A 194 8.09 -2.65 5.30
CA ASP A 194 9.33 -3.34 5.00
C ASP A 194 9.13 -4.19 3.75
N TYR A 195 10.12 -4.25 2.87
CA TYR A 195 10.01 -5.03 1.64
C TYR A 195 11.33 -5.61 1.17
N LYS A 196 11.23 -6.66 0.37
CA LYS A 196 12.32 -7.23 -0.41
C LYS A 196 11.80 -7.61 -1.79
N VAL A 197 12.63 -7.44 -2.82
CA VAL A 197 12.25 -7.71 -4.22
C VAL A 197 13.28 -8.58 -4.89
N SER A 198 12.80 -9.54 -5.67
CA SER A 198 13.58 -10.29 -6.67
C SER A 198 12.84 -10.22 -8.01
N VAL A 199 13.49 -9.68 -9.04
CA VAL A 199 12.92 -9.62 -10.39
C VAL A 199 13.60 -10.62 -11.31
N ALA A 200 12.81 -11.27 -12.18
CA ALA A 200 13.30 -12.25 -13.13
C ALA A 200 14.22 -11.67 -14.21
N GLY A 201 14.16 -10.34 -14.41
CA GLY A 201 15.04 -9.62 -15.36
C GLY A 201 14.76 -9.88 -16.84
N THR A 202 13.67 -10.58 -17.17
CA THR A 202 13.29 -10.85 -18.56
C THR A 202 12.94 -9.55 -19.30
N PRO A 203 13.34 -9.40 -20.59
CA PRO A 203 13.09 -8.16 -21.33
C PRO A 203 11.61 -7.94 -21.67
N ASN A 204 10.81 -9.01 -21.69
CA ASN A 204 9.40 -8.98 -21.98
C ASN A 204 8.60 -9.79 -20.97
N ARG A 205 7.33 -9.45 -20.83
CA ARG A 205 6.33 -10.21 -20.10
C ARG A 205 5.72 -11.28 -20.99
N ILE A 206 5.02 -12.22 -20.39
CA ILE A 206 4.17 -13.17 -21.12
C ILE A 206 2.70 -12.98 -20.70
N ARG A 207 1.80 -13.24 -21.64
CA ARG A 207 0.37 -13.40 -21.38
C ARG A 207 0.03 -14.87 -21.50
N GLN A 208 -0.57 -15.44 -20.44
CA GLN A 208 -0.98 -16.83 -20.41
C GLN A 208 -2.29 -16.95 -19.62
N ASN A 209 -3.41 -17.17 -20.32
CA ASN A 209 -4.76 -17.07 -19.72
C ASN A 209 -5.64 -18.31 -19.95
N GLY A 210 -5.06 -19.48 -20.12
CA GLY A 210 -5.81 -20.73 -20.23
C GLY A 210 -5.33 -21.64 -21.36
N PHE A 211 -6.20 -21.98 -22.28
CA PHE A 211 -5.95 -22.97 -23.36
C PHE A 211 -5.09 -22.44 -24.52
N SER A 212 -4.98 -21.12 -24.65
CA SER A 212 -4.19 -20.52 -25.73
C SER A 212 -2.69 -20.71 -25.50
N LYS A 213 -1.92 -20.74 -26.57
CA LYS A 213 -0.47 -20.59 -26.48
C LYS A 213 -0.18 -19.23 -25.87
N GLY A 214 0.81 -19.20 -24.98
CA GLY A 214 1.28 -17.92 -24.40
C GLY A 214 1.70 -16.94 -25.48
N SER A 215 1.53 -15.65 -25.22
CA SER A 215 1.98 -14.58 -26.11
C SER A 215 2.92 -13.64 -25.39
N THR A 216 3.90 -13.11 -26.12
CA THR A 216 4.83 -12.10 -25.61
C THR A 216 4.13 -10.74 -25.50
N VAL A 217 4.34 -10.06 -24.40
CA VAL A 217 3.89 -8.68 -24.17
C VAL A 217 5.13 -7.82 -23.94
N ALA A 218 5.33 -6.83 -24.80
CA ALA A 218 6.52 -5.98 -24.75
C ALA A 218 6.70 -5.27 -23.40
N GLY A 219 7.96 -5.10 -23.02
CA GLY A 219 8.39 -4.38 -21.84
C GLY A 219 8.59 -5.25 -20.60
N LYS A 220 9.53 -4.81 -19.78
CA LYS A 220 9.90 -5.49 -18.53
C LYS A 220 8.75 -5.47 -17.53
N ASP A 221 8.69 -6.54 -16.75
CA ASP A 221 7.81 -6.61 -15.60
C ASP A 221 8.47 -6.00 -14.34
N TYR A 222 7.65 -5.59 -13.41
CA TYR A 222 8.06 -5.13 -12.09
C TYR A 222 7.00 -5.47 -11.05
N ALA A 223 7.41 -5.67 -9.82
CA ALA A 223 6.48 -5.72 -8.71
C ALA A 223 5.98 -4.29 -8.38
N VAL A 224 4.82 -4.18 -7.78
CA VAL A 224 4.17 -2.87 -7.56
C VAL A 224 3.47 -2.80 -6.21
N ALA A 225 3.55 -1.62 -5.57
CA ALA A 225 2.67 -1.23 -4.48
C ALA A 225 1.76 -0.09 -4.97
N VAL A 226 0.47 -0.22 -4.73
CA VAL A 226 -0.56 0.75 -5.13
C VAL A 226 -1.37 1.14 -3.91
N PHE A 227 -1.49 2.44 -3.66
CA PHE A 227 -2.34 2.99 -2.62
C PHE A 227 -3.20 4.11 -3.20
N TYR A 228 -4.51 3.96 -3.07
CA TYR A 228 -5.47 4.97 -3.49
C TYR A 228 -6.46 5.29 -2.37
N LEU A 229 -6.67 6.57 -2.13
CA LEU A 229 -7.80 7.06 -1.37
C LEU A 229 -8.88 7.51 -2.35
N GLN A 230 -10.10 7.04 -2.15
CA GLN A 230 -11.23 7.31 -3.03
C GLN A 230 -12.41 7.87 -2.25
N LYS A 231 -13.10 8.85 -2.83
CA LYS A 231 -14.44 9.26 -2.42
C LYS A 231 -15.43 8.56 -3.34
N ARG A 232 -16.00 7.45 -2.85
CA ARG A 232 -16.95 6.62 -3.61
C ARG A 232 -18.39 7.08 -3.39
N SER A 233 -19.21 6.89 -4.42
CA SER A 233 -20.66 7.00 -4.37
C SER A 233 -21.29 5.87 -5.16
N GLU A 234 -22.48 5.43 -4.75
CA GLU A 234 -23.28 4.41 -5.42
C GLU A 234 -24.60 5.03 -5.85
N ASP A 235 -24.99 4.83 -7.09
CA ASP A 235 -26.27 5.28 -7.60
C ASP A 235 -27.43 4.29 -7.29
N ALA A 236 -28.67 4.67 -7.54
CA ALA A 236 -29.85 3.83 -7.28
C ALA A 236 -29.81 2.49 -8.06
N LYS A 237 -29.09 2.43 -9.17
CA LYS A 237 -28.90 1.20 -9.97
C LYS A 237 -27.81 0.29 -9.39
N GLY A 238 -26.99 0.80 -8.45
CA GLY A 238 -25.90 0.08 -7.82
C GLY A 238 -24.57 0.22 -8.57
N ASN A 239 -24.40 1.23 -9.45
CA ASN A 239 -23.14 1.55 -10.06
C ASN A 239 -22.27 2.33 -9.08
N ILE A 240 -20.98 1.98 -8.99
CA ILE A 240 -20.03 2.65 -8.12
C ILE A 240 -19.15 3.60 -8.94
N THR A 241 -19.19 4.87 -8.59
CA THR A 241 -18.26 5.87 -9.10
C THR A 241 -17.34 6.35 -7.99
N ALA A 242 -16.16 6.87 -8.35
CA ALA A 242 -15.21 7.40 -7.38
C ALA A 242 -14.51 8.66 -7.90
N LYS A 243 -14.12 9.53 -6.97
CA LYS A 243 -13.10 10.57 -7.20
C LYS A 243 -11.83 10.18 -6.45
N ARG A 244 -10.69 10.30 -7.11
CA ARG A 244 -9.38 10.00 -6.53
C ARG A 244 -8.97 11.13 -5.57
N VAL A 245 -8.81 10.81 -4.28
CA VAL A 245 -8.42 11.75 -3.21
C VAL A 245 -6.92 11.73 -2.98
N GLY A 246 -6.33 10.54 -2.94
CA GLY A 246 -4.90 10.36 -2.68
C GLY A 246 -4.32 9.23 -3.53
N THR A 247 -3.05 9.35 -3.89
CA THR A 247 -2.35 8.41 -4.79
C THR A 247 -0.93 8.16 -4.32
N MET A 248 -0.54 6.90 -4.22
CA MET A 248 0.86 6.45 -4.13
C MET A 248 1.02 5.22 -5.01
N VAL A 249 2.04 5.21 -5.85
CA VAL A 249 2.43 4.04 -6.66
C VAL A 249 3.94 3.88 -6.60
N VAL A 250 4.40 2.70 -6.21
CA VAL A 250 5.82 2.35 -6.17
C VAL A 250 6.08 1.19 -7.12
N LYS A 251 7.05 1.35 -8.01
CA LYS A 251 7.46 0.36 -9.00
C LYS A 251 8.80 -0.26 -8.59
N TYR A 252 8.86 -1.57 -8.50
CA TYR A 252 10.05 -2.32 -8.10
C TYR A 252 10.63 -3.05 -9.32
N GLY A 253 11.37 -2.33 -10.14
CA GLY A 253 11.97 -2.85 -11.37
C GLY A 253 13.35 -3.48 -11.20
N LYS A 254 13.89 -3.49 -9.98
CA LYS A 254 15.21 -4.05 -9.64
C LYS A 254 15.13 -4.86 -8.35
N SER A 255 15.93 -5.92 -8.26
CA SER A 255 16.10 -6.69 -7.02
C SER A 255 16.80 -5.85 -5.96
N THR A 256 16.42 -6.01 -4.69
CA THR A 256 16.99 -5.24 -3.56
C THR A 256 18.22 -5.89 -2.93
N GLY A 257 18.53 -7.16 -3.25
CA GLY A 257 19.60 -7.91 -2.61
C GLY A 257 19.34 -8.29 -1.14
N GLY A 258 18.55 -7.52 -0.41
CA GLY A 258 18.15 -7.72 0.99
C GLY A 258 16.86 -7.02 1.30
N TRP A 259 16.48 -6.98 2.58
CA TRP A 259 15.35 -6.21 3.08
C TRP A 259 15.63 -4.70 3.05
N VAL A 260 14.59 -3.93 2.78
CA VAL A 260 14.56 -2.48 2.91
C VAL A 260 13.53 -2.19 4.00
N ASP A 261 14.02 -1.89 5.20
CA ASP A 261 13.19 -1.70 6.37
C ASP A 261 12.69 -0.26 6.48
N ASN A 262 11.46 -0.09 7.00
CA ASN A 262 10.83 1.22 7.23
C ASN A 262 10.75 2.14 5.99
N ALA A 263 10.69 1.57 4.80
CA ALA A 263 10.53 2.34 3.58
C ALA A 263 9.24 3.17 3.65
N THR A 264 9.37 4.47 3.45
CA THR A 264 8.26 5.42 3.61
C THR A 264 8.01 6.13 2.29
N TYR A 265 6.76 6.08 1.82
CA TYR A 265 6.34 6.62 0.53
C TYR A 265 5.20 7.61 0.74
N GLU A 266 5.39 8.83 0.26
CA GLU A 266 4.42 9.92 0.35
C GLU A 266 3.15 9.61 -0.43
N ILE A 267 2.00 10.04 0.11
CA ILE A 267 0.70 9.98 -0.56
C ILE A 267 0.40 11.37 -1.13
N LEU A 268 0.32 11.45 -2.43
CA LEU A 268 0.01 12.67 -3.16
C LEU A 268 -1.50 12.91 -3.17
N TYR A 269 -1.94 14.08 -2.72
CA TYR A 269 -3.35 14.42 -2.58
C TYR A 269 -3.86 15.33 -3.70
N GLY A 270 -5.11 15.13 -4.10
CA GLY A 270 -5.79 15.93 -5.12
C GLY A 270 -5.41 15.53 -6.54
N ASP A 271 -5.49 16.47 -7.46
CA ASP A 271 -5.09 16.29 -8.87
C ASP A 271 -3.57 16.35 -9.02
N ILE A 272 -2.97 15.21 -9.27
CA ILE A 272 -1.50 15.03 -9.32
C ILE A 272 -0.92 15.09 -10.74
N ARG A 273 -1.73 15.41 -11.77
CA ARG A 273 -1.28 15.36 -13.16
C ARG A 273 -0.09 16.29 -13.46
N ASN A 274 0.05 17.37 -12.70
CA ASN A 274 1.15 18.33 -12.81
C ASN A 274 2.27 18.09 -11.77
N THR A 275 2.21 17.01 -11.00
CA THR A 275 3.24 16.68 -10.00
C THR A 275 4.45 16.05 -10.70
N PRO A 276 5.70 16.43 -10.34
CA PRO A 276 6.89 15.77 -10.86
C PRO A 276 6.85 14.26 -10.64
N GLY A 277 7.17 13.48 -11.68
CA GLY A 277 7.14 12.01 -11.63
C GLY A 277 5.77 11.39 -11.83
N TYR A 278 4.72 12.17 -12.13
CA TYR A 278 3.43 11.62 -12.54
C TYR A 278 3.56 10.73 -13.79
N ASP A 279 3.00 9.54 -13.71
CA ASP A 279 2.92 8.59 -14.83
C ASP A 279 1.45 8.19 -15.03
N ALA A 280 0.86 8.67 -16.13
CA ALA A 280 -0.54 8.41 -16.45
C ALA A 280 -0.88 6.92 -16.55
N ALA A 281 0.05 6.08 -16.99
CA ALA A 281 -0.16 4.64 -17.17
C ALA A 281 -0.37 3.90 -15.83
N THR A 282 0.20 4.40 -14.73
CA THR A 282 0.16 3.75 -13.43
C THR A 282 -0.53 4.57 -12.33
N MET A 283 -0.45 5.90 -12.42
CA MET A 283 -1.06 6.82 -11.45
C MET A 283 -2.39 7.42 -11.92
N GLY A 284 -2.71 7.30 -13.21
CA GLY A 284 -3.95 7.83 -13.79
C GLY A 284 -5.22 7.21 -13.19
N LEU A 285 -6.36 7.82 -13.52
CA LEU A 285 -7.67 7.32 -13.11
C LEU A 285 -7.96 5.95 -13.72
N ARG A 286 -8.69 5.11 -12.99
CA ARG A 286 -8.90 3.70 -13.32
C ARG A 286 -10.39 3.33 -13.35
N SER A 287 -10.68 2.25 -14.08
CA SER A 287 -12.02 1.61 -14.08
C SER A 287 -11.89 0.09 -14.11
N CYS A 288 -10.75 -0.45 -13.68
CA CYS A 288 -10.46 -1.89 -13.71
C CYS A 288 -10.57 -2.57 -12.34
N ASP A 289 -10.77 -1.81 -11.27
CA ASP A 289 -11.02 -2.35 -9.94
C ASP A 289 -12.51 -2.64 -9.75
N TYR A 290 -12.82 -3.67 -8.98
CA TYR A 290 -14.18 -4.08 -8.67
C TYR A 290 -14.46 -3.98 -7.19
N ALA A 291 -15.72 -3.69 -6.82
CA ALA A 291 -16.21 -3.77 -5.46
C ALA A 291 -17.62 -4.36 -5.43
N ARG A 292 -18.04 -4.84 -4.28
CA ARG A 292 -19.45 -5.21 -4.04
C ARG A 292 -20.26 -3.97 -3.72
N ASN A 293 -21.33 -3.78 -4.46
CA ASN A 293 -22.29 -2.72 -4.19
C ASN A 293 -23.22 -3.09 -3.01
N SER A 294 -24.10 -2.19 -2.62
CA SER A 294 -25.08 -2.40 -1.53
C SER A 294 -26.01 -3.61 -1.74
N LYS A 295 -26.15 -4.07 -3.01
CA LYS A 295 -26.94 -5.24 -3.39
C LYS A 295 -26.11 -6.52 -3.43
N GLY A 296 -24.82 -6.49 -2.98
CA GLY A 296 -23.91 -7.63 -2.98
C GLY A 296 -23.36 -8.01 -4.37
N LYS A 297 -23.66 -7.23 -5.42
CA LYS A 297 -23.20 -7.49 -6.78
C LYS A 297 -21.82 -6.89 -7.00
N SER A 298 -20.89 -7.65 -7.60
CA SER A 298 -19.60 -7.13 -8.04
C SER A 298 -19.77 -6.22 -9.24
N VAL A 299 -19.34 -4.97 -9.11
CA VAL A 299 -19.41 -3.93 -10.14
C VAL A 299 -18.06 -3.22 -10.26
N PRO A 300 -17.72 -2.68 -11.43
CA PRO A 300 -16.50 -1.88 -11.55
C PRO A 300 -16.59 -0.59 -10.72
N ILE A 301 -15.46 -0.18 -10.17
CA ILE A 301 -15.29 1.14 -9.58
C ILE A 301 -14.83 2.07 -10.70
N VAL A 302 -15.69 3.00 -11.13
CA VAL A 302 -15.37 3.93 -12.20
C VAL A 302 -14.85 5.23 -11.62
N GLU A 303 -13.56 5.51 -11.77
CA GLU A 303 -13.00 6.79 -11.36
C GLU A 303 -13.34 7.87 -12.38
N THR A 304 -14.10 8.87 -11.96
CA THR A 304 -14.66 9.92 -12.84
C THR A 304 -13.88 11.23 -12.78
N GLY A 305 -12.88 11.31 -11.89
CA GLY A 305 -12.08 12.53 -11.73
C GLY A 305 -11.24 12.52 -10.46
N TRP A 306 -10.56 13.63 -10.25
CA TRP A 306 -9.79 13.93 -9.05
C TRP A 306 -10.65 14.69 -8.05
N ALA A 307 -10.49 14.41 -6.78
CA ALA A 307 -11.09 15.16 -5.68
C ALA A 307 -10.22 16.38 -5.33
N GLY A 308 -10.76 17.31 -4.59
CA GLY A 308 -9.96 18.38 -3.97
C GLY A 308 -8.93 17.81 -3.01
N LYS A 309 -7.79 18.50 -2.88
CA LYS A 309 -6.68 18.03 -2.03
C LYS A 309 -7.08 17.83 -0.55
N ASP A 310 -8.09 18.54 -0.08
CA ASP A 310 -8.56 18.50 1.32
C ASP A 310 -9.81 17.62 1.52
N GLU A 311 -10.29 16.97 0.46
CA GLU A 311 -11.45 16.08 0.53
C GLU A 311 -11.19 14.88 1.44
N THR A 312 -12.21 14.52 2.22
CA THR A 312 -12.19 13.31 3.04
C THR A 312 -12.51 12.09 2.18
N PRO A 313 -11.66 11.05 2.18
CA PRO A 313 -11.98 9.82 1.48
C PRO A 313 -13.09 9.04 2.18
N THR A 314 -13.70 8.10 1.47
CA THR A 314 -14.63 7.11 2.04
C THR A 314 -14.04 5.71 2.01
N HIS A 315 -13.06 5.46 1.14
CA HIS A 315 -12.44 4.14 0.96
C HIS A 315 -10.93 4.27 0.72
N MET A 316 -10.23 3.21 1.12
CA MET A 316 -8.80 3.00 0.88
C MET A 316 -8.61 1.71 0.09
N ILE A 317 -7.94 1.80 -1.06
CA ILE A 317 -7.36 0.67 -1.77
C ILE A 317 -5.87 0.62 -1.42
N LEU A 318 -5.39 -0.54 -1.00
CA LEU A 318 -3.96 -0.85 -0.90
C LEU A 318 -3.75 -2.22 -1.49
N GLN A 319 -2.81 -2.33 -2.41
CA GLN A 319 -2.45 -3.58 -3.06
C GLN A 319 -0.93 -3.67 -3.23
N PHE A 320 -0.37 -4.82 -2.93
CA PHE A 320 0.98 -5.22 -3.29
C PHE A 320 0.88 -6.39 -4.27
N SER A 321 1.66 -6.35 -5.34
CA SER A 321 1.65 -7.41 -6.36
C SER A 321 3.05 -7.69 -6.86
N SER A 322 3.35 -8.97 -7.10
CA SER A 322 4.63 -9.40 -7.70
C SER A 322 4.74 -9.09 -9.20
N SER A 323 3.67 -8.58 -9.84
CA SER A 323 3.64 -8.14 -11.24
C SER A 323 2.68 -6.97 -11.42
N HIS A 324 3.00 -6.06 -12.36
CA HIS A 324 2.14 -4.93 -12.73
C HIS A 324 1.25 -5.21 -13.95
N GLY A 325 1.43 -6.34 -14.62
CA GLY A 325 0.84 -6.60 -15.94
C GLY A 325 -0.67 -6.77 -15.98
N GLY A 326 -1.35 -6.73 -14.84
CA GLY A 326 -2.76 -7.05 -14.73
C GLY A 326 -3.01 -8.55 -14.80
N ALA A 327 -4.26 -8.94 -15.02
CA ALA A 327 -4.64 -10.35 -15.03
C ALA A 327 -3.90 -11.13 -16.15
N TYR A 328 -3.22 -12.21 -15.74
CA TYR A 328 -2.59 -13.18 -16.63
C TYR A 328 -1.40 -12.66 -17.46
N ILE A 329 -0.82 -11.52 -17.11
CA ILE A 329 0.35 -10.93 -17.75
C ILE A 329 1.42 -10.69 -16.71
N GLY A 330 2.66 -11.15 -16.96
CA GLY A 330 3.77 -10.93 -16.04
C GLY A 330 5.02 -11.69 -16.42
N SER A 331 6.00 -11.71 -15.53
CA SER A 331 7.23 -12.47 -15.69
C SER A 331 7.34 -13.52 -14.57
N PRO A 332 7.23 -14.82 -14.87
CA PRO A 332 7.44 -15.87 -13.89
C PRO A 332 8.79 -15.72 -13.18
N GLY A 333 8.80 -15.88 -11.86
CA GLY A 333 9.98 -15.71 -11.01
C GLY A 333 10.04 -14.35 -10.29
N ASN A 334 9.30 -13.33 -10.74
CA ASN A 334 9.19 -12.10 -9.95
C ASN A 334 8.61 -12.41 -8.58
N THR A 335 9.26 -11.88 -7.54
CA THR A 335 8.85 -12.10 -6.15
C THR A 335 8.96 -10.81 -5.36
N LEU A 336 7.94 -10.54 -4.55
CA LEU A 336 7.87 -9.41 -3.63
C LEU A 336 7.57 -9.94 -2.23
N TRP A 337 8.34 -9.52 -1.25
CA TRP A 337 8.08 -9.77 0.17
C TRP A 337 7.63 -8.47 0.83
N ILE A 338 6.61 -8.54 1.66
CA ILE A 338 6.01 -7.38 2.36
C ILE A 338 5.82 -7.73 3.83
N ASP A 339 6.14 -6.75 4.68
CA ASP A 339 5.95 -6.83 6.12
C ASP A 339 5.72 -5.43 6.73
N ASN A 340 5.23 -5.40 7.98
CA ASN A 340 5.17 -4.23 8.83
C ASN A 340 4.48 -3.01 8.20
N VAL A 341 3.30 -3.21 7.60
CA VAL A 341 2.56 -2.15 6.88
C VAL A 341 1.89 -1.18 7.85
N ARG A 342 2.21 0.11 7.73
CA ARG A 342 1.81 1.20 8.64
C ARG A 342 1.42 2.45 7.88
N LEU A 343 0.46 3.19 8.42
CA LEU A 343 0.10 4.54 7.96
C LEU A 343 0.85 5.58 8.79
N VAL A 344 1.34 6.63 8.16
CA VAL A 344 2.05 7.75 8.79
C VAL A 344 1.20 9.01 8.64
N TYR A 345 0.94 9.71 9.76
CA TYR A 345 0.13 10.93 9.83
C TYR A 345 0.97 12.13 10.23
#